data_5ef13b20056b6c1e47d2f1349ed05345
#
_entry.id   5ef13b20056b6c1e47d2f1349ed05345
#
_cell.length_a   1.000
_cell.length_b   1.000
_cell.length_c   1.000
_cell.angle_alpha   90.00
_cell.angle_beta   90.00
_cell.angle_gamma   90.00
#
_symmetry.space_group_name_H-M   'P 1'
#
loop_
_entity.id
_entity.type
_entity.pdbx_description
1 polymer ?
#
loop_
_entity_poly.entity_id
_entity_poly.type
_entity_poly.pdbx_seq_one_letter_code
_entity_poly.pdbx_strand_id
1 'polypeptide(L)'
;MSKLNSIQDIKYCLYINLVNREDRKDLVEKECKKIGVNSIRFNAVKMINGRIGCSMSHLKCLQIAKNNNWDHVMILEDDIEFLNPDLFINQINKFLVNEKNWDVLLVAGNNVPPYQVIGDYAIKVTHCQTTTGYIVNSHYYDKLIENIKTGIQKLMIDPNQHKYYAIDKYWIQLQKLDKWFLIIPPTVVQREDYSDIEKRTTNYKNLMIDLNKEYLFKK
;
A
#
# COMPACT_ATOMS: atom_id res chain seq x y z
N MET A 1 16.50 10.26 -6.89
CA MET A 1 16.60 8.83 -7.25
C MET A 1 16.71 8.01 -5.97
N SER A 2 16.03 6.87 -5.91
CA SER A 2 16.09 5.96 -4.77
C SER A 2 17.50 5.42 -4.55
N LYS A 3 17.90 5.33 -3.26
CA LYS A 3 19.19 4.73 -2.84
C LYS A 3 19.03 3.25 -2.48
N LEU A 4 17.80 2.73 -2.45
CA LEU A 4 17.52 1.34 -2.11
C LEU A 4 18.04 0.41 -3.22
N ASN A 5 18.69 -0.68 -2.84
CA ASN A 5 19.17 -1.74 -3.72
C ASN A 5 18.57 -3.10 -3.36
N SER A 6 18.09 -3.24 -2.14
CA SER A 6 17.47 -4.47 -1.64
C SER A 6 16.41 -4.15 -0.59
N ILE A 7 15.60 -5.15 -0.26
CA ILE A 7 14.61 -5.04 0.81
C ILE A 7 15.27 -4.77 2.18
N GLN A 8 16.51 -5.23 2.38
CA GLN A 8 17.29 -5.01 3.61
C GLN A 8 17.71 -3.54 3.79
N ASP A 9 17.65 -2.74 2.73
CA ASP A 9 17.91 -1.29 2.81
C ASP A 9 16.70 -0.51 3.33
N ILE A 10 15.54 -1.16 3.48
CA ILE A 10 14.32 -0.55 4.03
C ILE A 10 14.48 -0.40 5.54
N LYS A 11 14.90 0.81 5.96
CA LYS A 11 15.15 1.15 7.37
C LYS A 11 13.89 1.60 8.10
N TYR A 12 12.91 2.13 7.38
CA TYR A 12 11.74 2.79 7.94
C TYR A 12 10.48 2.08 7.46
N CYS A 13 9.94 1.23 8.30
CA CYS A 13 8.70 0.50 8.07
C CYS A 13 7.72 0.78 9.22
N LEU A 14 6.54 1.30 8.89
CA LEU A 14 5.44 1.49 9.81
C LEU A 14 4.31 0.53 9.45
N TYR A 15 3.75 -0.19 10.44
CA TYR A 15 2.50 -0.90 10.22
C TYR A 15 1.37 -0.25 11.02
N ILE A 16 0.23 -0.05 10.35
CA ILE A 16 -0.96 0.58 10.90
C ILE A 16 -1.82 -0.49 11.55
N ASN A 17 -2.10 -0.35 12.85
CA ASN A 17 -2.89 -1.33 13.59
C ASN A 17 -3.73 -0.64 14.68
N LEU A 18 -4.99 -1.03 14.81
CA LEU A 18 -5.86 -0.57 15.90
C LEU A 18 -5.38 -1.11 17.24
N VAL A 19 -5.39 -0.29 18.29
CA VAL A 19 -4.88 -0.65 19.63
C VAL A 19 -5.54 -1.93 20.17
N ASN A 20 -6.82 -2.13 19.88
CA ASN A 20 -7.60 -3.29 20.33
C ASN A 20 -7.48 -4.54 19.43
N ARG A 21 -6.64 -4.50 18.38
CA ARG A 21 -6.40 -5.62 17.46
C ARG A 21 -4.99 -6.21 17.68
N GLU A 22 -4.73 -6.71 18.93
CA GLU A 22 -3.48 -7.40 19.23
C GLU A 22 -3.31 -8.69 18.42
N ASP A 23 -4.42 -9.36 18.08
CA ASP A 23 -4.45 -10.50 17.17
C ASP A 23 -3.78 -10.19 15.83
N ARG A 24 -4.13 -9.06 15.21
CA ARG A 24 -3.55 -8.60 13.93
C ARG A 24 -2.12 -8.09 14.08
N LYS A 25 -1.81 -7.47 15.22
CA LYS A 25 -0.43 -7.05 15.53
C LYS A 25 0.54 -8.21 15.45
N ASP A 26 0.22 -9.32 16.14
CA ASP A 26 1.08 -10.50 16.15
C ASP A 26 1.23 -11.12 14.75
N LEU A 27 0.19 -11.02 13.92
CA LEU A 27 0.23 -11.52 12.55
C LEU A 27 1.13 -10.66 11.67
N VAL A 28 0.95 -9.34 11.63
CA VAL A 28 1.75 -8.46 10.78
C VAL A 28 3.24 -8.46 11.19
N GLU A 29 3.55 -8.55 12.49
CA GLU A 29 4.93 -8.66 12.95
C GLU A 29 5.59 -9.98 12.49
N LYS A 30 4.84 -11.09 12.44
CA LYS A 30 5.31 -12.34 11.85
C LYS A 30 5.55 -12.21 10.34
N GLU A 31 4.65 -11.52 9.63
CA GLU A 31 4.80 -11.28 8.19
C GLU A 31 6.04 -10.42 7.89
N CYS A 32 6.29 -9.36 8.66
CA CYS A 32 7.49 -8.53 8.52
C CYS A 32 8.78 -9.32 8.74
N LYS A 33 8.79 -10.25 9.72
CA LYS A 33 9.92 -11.13 9.98
C LYS A 33 10.23 -12.07 8.82
N LYS A 34 9.21 -12.57 8.10
CA LYS A 34 9.41 -13.46 6.93
C LYS A 34 10.22 -12.77 5.82
N ILE A 35 10.09 -11.46 5.69
CA ILE A 35 10.79 -10.68 4.67
C ILE A 35 12.03 -9.93 5.21
N GLY A 36 12.38 -10.13 6.47
CA GLY A 36 13.57 -9.52 7.10
C GLY A 36 13.46 -8.01 7.32
N VAL A 37 12.24 -7.46 7.43
CA VAL A 37 12.02 -6.02 7.64
C VAL A 37 11.67 -5.74 9.10
N ASN A 38 12.41 -4.82 9.72
CA ASN A 38 12.07 -4.32 11.05
C ASN A 38 10.96 -3.28 10.93
N SER A 39 9.83 -3.53 11.60
CA SER A 39 8.67 -2.66 11.55
C SER A 39 8.33 -2.07 12.91
N ILE A 40 7.76 -0.88 12.90
CA ILE A 40 7.31 -0.13 14.07
C ILE A 40 5.79 0.03 14.00
N ARG A 41 5.10 -0.29 15.09
CA ARG A 41 3.64 -0.11 15.20
C ARG A 41 3.29 1.38 15.16
N PHE A 42 2.39 1.74 14.25
CA PHE A 42 1.65 2.97 14.28
C PHE A 42 0.22 2.69 14.78
N ASN A 43 -0.15 3.30 15.92
CA ASN A 43 -1.51 3.16 16.45
C ASN A 43 -2.50 3.88 15.52
N ALA A 44 -3.35 3.11 14.86
CA ALA A 44 -4.30 3.60 13.88
C ALA A 44 -5.24 4.68 14.45
N VAL A 45 -5.54 5.67 13.65
CA VAL A 45 -6.51 6.72 13.99
C VAL A 45 -7.92 6.12 13.92
N LYS A 46 -8.55 5.97 15.08
CA LYS A 46 -9.93 5.47 15.18
C LYS A 46 -10.92 6.62 14.97
N MET A 47 -11.79 6.48 13.98
CA MET A 47 -12.88 7.43 13.65
C MET A 47 -14.19 6.68 13.50
N ILE A 48 -15.33 7.37 13.70
CA ILE A 48 -16.67 6.82 13.44
C ILE A 48 -16.76 6.34 11.99
N ASN A 49 -16.28 7.15 11.04
CA ASN A 49 -16.07 6.72 9.66
C ASN A 49 -14.69 6.06 9.54
N GLY A 50 -14.65 4.73 9.48
CA GLY A 50 -13.41 3.97 9.40
C GLY A 50 -12.54 4.30 8.17
N ARG A 51 -13.15 4.70 7.03
CA ARG A 51 -12.41 5.10 5.82
C ARG A 51 -11.65 6.41 6.03
N ILE A 52 -12.22 7.36 6.78
CA ILE A 52 -11.52 8.58 7.17
C ILE A 52 -10.38 8.22 8.14
N GLY A 53 -10.65 7.36 9.13
CA GLY A 53 -9.63 6.89 10.08
C GLY A 53 -8.44 6.21 9.39
N CYS A 54 -8.72 5.32 8.41
CA CYS A 54 -7.71 4.70 7.57
C CYS A 54 -6.88 5.77 6.83
N SER A 55 -7.52 6.66 6.08
CA SER A 55 -6.82 7.73 5.34
C SER A 55 -5.98 8.63 6.26
N MET A 56 -6.50 8.96 7.46
CA MET A 56 -5.75 9.75 8.45
C MET A 56 -4.55 8.99 9.00
N SER A 57 -4.63 7.68 9.18
CA SER A 57 -3.51 6.85 9.65
C SER A 57 -2.37 6.86 8.63
N HIS A 58 -2.66 6.62 7.35
CA HIS A 58 -1.67 6.71 6.28
C HIS A 58 -1.06 8.12 6.15
N LEU A 59 -1.89 9.16 6.24
CA LEU A 59 -1.43 10.55 6.27
C LEU A 59 -0.43 10.80 7.40
N LYS A 60 -0.74 10.33 8.60
CA LYS A 60 0.14 10.47 9.77
C LYS A 60 1.47 9.75 9.60
N CYS A 61 1.46 8.53 9.05
CA CYS A 61 2.68 7.78 8.75
C CYS A 61 3.60 8.57 7.79
N LEU A 62 3.05 9.14 6.71
CA LEU A 62 3.80 9.99 5.78
C LEU A 62 4.33 11.27 6.44
N GLN A 63 3.53 11.91 7.29
CA GLN A 63 3.96 13.09 8.04
C GLN A 63 5.11 12.77 9.01
N ILE A 64 5.08 11.60 9.69
CA ILE A 64 6.17 11.12 10.53
C ILE A 64 7.44 10.96 9.68
N ALA A 65 7.35 10.29 8.55
CA ALA A 65 8.48 10.07 7.66
C ALA A 65 9.09 11.40 7.18
N LYS A 66 8.25 12.34 6.74
CA LYS A 66 8.68 13.67 6.30
C LYS A 66 9.34 14.45 7.42
N ASN A 67 8.73 14.54 8.60
CA ASN A 67 9.22 15.32 9.75
C ASN A 67 10.55 14.80 10.29
N ASN A 68 10.80 13.48 10.13
CA ASN A 68 12.07 12.85 10.51
C ASN A 68 13.09 12.82 9.37
N ASN A 69 12.80 13.42 8.22
CA ASN A 69 13.66 13.44 7.03
C ASN A 69 14.07 12.03 6.57
N TRP A 70 13.18 11.04 6.71
CA TRP A 70 13.41 9.70 6.18
C TRP A 70 13.47 9.75 4.65
N ASP A 71 14.46 9.10 4.05
CA ASP A 71 14.65 9.07 2.60
C ASP A 71 13.62 8.20 1.88
N HIS A 72 12.97 7.30 2.62
CA HIS A 72 11.84 6.48 2.20
C HIS A 72 11.00 6.06 3.43
N VAL A 73 9.79 5.56 3.20
CA VAL A 73 9.00 4.87 4.21
C VAL A 73 8.21 3.73 3.57
N MET A 74 8.25 2.56 4.19
CA MET A 74 7.32 1.46 3.92
C MET A 74 6.15 1.56 4.88
N ILE A 75 4.92 1.51 4.36
CA ILE A 75 3.69 1.55 5.15
C ILE A 75 2.90 0.30 4.84
N LEU A 76 2.51 -0.44 5.88
CA LEU A 76 1.76 -1.69 5.80
C LEU A 76 0.47 -1.59 6.61
N GLU A 77 -0.58 -2.28 6.16
CA GLU A 77 -1.76 -2.56 6.97
C GLU A 77 -1.57 -3.87 7.75
N ASP A 78 -2.29 -4.04 8.84
CA ASP A 78 -2.12 -5.15 9.77
C ASP A 78 -2.72 -6.49 9.27
N ASP A 79 -3.37 -6.47 8.12
CA ASP A 79 -3.92 -7.65 7.45
C ASP A 79 -3.10 -8.11 6.23
N ILE A 80 -1.89 -7.56 6.03
CA ILE A 80 -0.97 -8.01 4.99
C ILE A 80 -0.57 -9.48 5.19
N GLU A 81 -0.47 -10.23 4.09
CA GLU A 81 -0.02 -11.61 4.05
C GLU A 81 0.92 -11.86 2.88
N PHE A 82 2.14 -12.35 3.15
CA PHE A 82 3.10 -12.78 2.14
C PHE A 82 2.91 -14.25 1.83
N LEU A 83 2.28 -14.56 0.69
CA LEU A 83 2.00 -15.93 0.25
C LEU A 83 3.27 -16.68 -0.16
N ASN A 84 4.23 -15.96 -0.73
CA ASN A 84 5.53 -16.49 -1.11
C ASN A 84 6.61 -15.42 -0.81
N PRO A 85 7.11 -15.37 0.45
CA PRO A 85 8.09 -14.37 0.87
C PRO A 85 9.39 -14.38 0.07
N ASP A 86 9.91 -15.57 -0.27
CA ASP A 86 11.18 -15.69 -1.00
C ASP A 86 11.06 -15.13 -2.41
N LEU A 87 9.97 -15.43 -3.11
CA LEU A 87 9.71 -14.87 -4.44
C LEU A 87 9.51 -13.35 -4.36
N PHE A 88 8.77 -12.87 -3.36
CA PHE A 88 8.59 -11.43 -3.14
C PHE A 88 9.94 -10.73 -2.93
N ILE A 89 10.81 -11.27 -2.05
CA ILE A 89 12.16 -10.73 -1.78
C ILE A 89 12.98 -10.67 -3.07
N ASN A 90 12.96 -11.74 -3.86
CA ASN A 90 13.67 -11.76 -5.13
C ASN A 90 13.19 -10.66 -6.08
N GLN A 91 11.89 -10.53 -6.26
CA GLN A 91 11.30 -9.58 -7.21
C GLN A 91 11.48 -8.12 -6.77
N ILE A 92 11.27 -7.81 -5.48
CA ILE A 92 11.50 -6.46 -4.98
C ILE A 92 12.97 -6.07 -5.08
N ASN A 93 13.91 -6.98 -4.84
CA ASN A 93 15.33 -6.72 -5.00
C ASN A 93 15.69 -6.45 -6.47
N LYS A 94 15.16 -7.23 -7.43
CA LYS A 94 15.30 -6.94 -8.86
C LYS A 94 14.81 -5.53 -9.19
N PHE A 95 13.62 -5.16 -8.71
CA PHE A 95 13.07 -3.83 -8.93
C PHE A 95 14.00 -2.74 -8.37
N LEU A 96 14.41 -2.85 -7.11
CA LEU A 96 15.23 -1.84 -6.43
C LEU A 96 16.62 -1.68 -7.07
N VAL A 97 17.18 -2.73 -7.68
CA VAL A 97 18.45 -2.66 -8.42
C VAL A 97 18.26 -1.97 -9.77
N ASN A 98 17.22 -2.33 -10.53
CA ASN A 98 17.05 -1.90 -11.91
C ASN A 98 16.34 -0.56 -12.04
N GLU A 99 15.37 -0.28 -11.14
CA GLU A 99 14.55 0.93 -11.19
C GLU A 99 14.99 1.92 -10.11
N LYS A 100 15.60 3.04 -10.52
CA LYS A 100 16.04 4.10 -9.57
C LYS A 100 15.14 5.31 -9.56
N ASN A 101 14.27 5.43 -10.54
CA ASN A 101 13.41 6.60 -10.73
C ASN A 101 11.92 6.24 -10.59
N TRP A 102 11.50 6.06 -9.36
CA TRP A 102 10.13 5.75 -9.01
C TRP A 102 9.65 6.62 -7.82
N ASP A 103 8.35 6.82 -7.72
CA ASP A 103 7.70 7.64 -6.70
C ASP A 103 7.10 6.76 -5.59
N VAL A 104 6.32 5.76 -5.99
CA VAL A 104 5.67 4.79 -5.10
C VAL A 104 5.82 3.39 -5.66
N LEU A 105 6.19 2.45 -4.79
CA LEU A 105 6.23 1.02 -5.07
C LEU A 105 5.16 0.32 -4.24
N LEU A 106 4.13 -0.20 -4.90
CA LEU A 106 3.09 -1.01 -4.26
C LEU A 106 3.65 -2.42 -4.02
N VAL A 107 3.58 -2.85 -2.77
CA VAL A 107 3.96 -4.20 -2.32
C VAL A 107 2.81 -5.18 -2.62
N ALA A 108 1.59 -4.70 -2.46
CA ALA A 108 0.36 -5.41 -2.73
C ALA A 108 -0.64 -4.46 -3.39
N GLY A 109 -1.56 -5.00 -4.20
CA GLY A 109 -2.55 -4.15 -4.84
C GLY A 109 -3.58 -4.91 -5.66
N ASN A 110 -4.76 -4.31 -5.75
CA ASN A 110 -5.84 -4.76 -6.62
C ASN A 110 -5.74 -3.96 -7.95
N ASN A 111 -4.92 -4.47 -8.88
CA ASN A 111 -4.68 -3.83 -10.16
C ASN A 111 -5.85 -4.02 -11.13
N VAL A 112 -6.15 -2.98 -11.90
CA VAL A 112 -7.10 -3.00 -13.02
C VAL A 112 -6.36 -2.53 -14.27
N PRO A 113 -6.38 -3.28 -15.39
CA PRO A 113 -5.77 -2.83 -16.66
C PRO A 113 -6.34 -1.50 -17.15
N PRO A 114 -5.54 -0.73 -17.95
CA PRO A 114 -4.25 -1.12 -18.51
C PRO A 114 -3.08 -0.85 -17.56
N TYR A 115 -1.98 -1.58 -17.78
CA TYR A 115 -0.69 -1.40 -17.12
C TYR A 115 0.45 -1.63 -18.12
N GLN A 116 1.65 -1.19 -17.77
CA GLN A 116 2.86 -1.43 -18.57
C GLN A 116 3.78 -2.42 -17.86
N VAL A 117 4.16 -3.50 -18.52
CA VAL A 117 5.17 -4.44 -18.02
C VAL A 117 6.55 -3.78 -18.09
N ILE A 118 7.30 -3.77 -16.98
CA ILE A 118 8.65 -3.22 -16.89
C ILE A 118 9.68 -4.35 -16.95
N GLY A 119 9.34 -5.52 -16.43
CA GLY A 119 10.16 -6.71 -16.43
C GLY A 119 9.38 -7.86 -15.81
N ASP A 120 10.07 -8.95 -15.47
CA ASP A 120 9.49 -10.10 -14.76
C ASP A 120 9.21 -9.82 -13.27
N TYR A 121 9.55 -8.61 -12.80
CA TYR A 121 9.51 -8.20 -11.40
C TYR A 121 8.49 -7.10 -11.09
N ALA A 122 8.07 -6.30 -12.05
CA ALA A 122 7.15 -5.19 -11.80
C ALA A 122 6.34 -4.77 -13.02
N ILE A 123 5.19 -4.14 -12.74
CA ILE A 123 4.39 -3.40 -13.71
C ILE A 123 4.26 -1.94 -13.27
N LYS A 124 4.22 -1.01 -14.23
CA LYS A 124 3.78 0.37 -14.00
C LYS A 124 2.27 0.40 -14.03
N VAL A 125 1.66 0.87 -12.95
CA VAL A 125 0.20 0.86 -12.78
C VAL A 125 -0.43 2.20 -13.15
N THR A 126 -1.68 2.16 -13.58
CA THR A 126 -2.52 3.34 -13.82
C THR A 126 -3.82 3.31 -13.01
N HIS A 127 -4.18 2.14 -12.48
CA HIS A 127 -5.36 1.92 -11.66
C HIS A 127 -5.13 0.73 -10.73
N CYS A 128 -4.52 0.98 -9.59
CA CYS A 128 -4.31 -0.02 -8.55
C CYS A 128 -4.88 0.47 -7.22
N GLN A 129 -5.73 -0.34 -6.61
CA GLN A 129 -6.43 -0.06 -5.37
C GLN A 129 -5.82 -0.84 -4.22
N THR A 130 -6.32 -0.61 -3.02
CA THR A 130 -5.88 -1.08 -1.70
C THR A 130 -4.62 -0.41 -1.19
N THR A 131 -4.58 -0.22 0.12
CA THR A 131 -3.46 0.39 0.85
C THR A 131 -2.67 -0.63 1.67
N THR A 132 -2.86 -1.92 1.37
CA THR A 132 -2.31 -3.07 2.12
C THR A 132 -0.80 -2.98 2.36
N GLY A 133 -0.04 -2.49 1.38
CA GLY A 133 1.39 -2.26 1.55
C GLY A 133 2.03 -1.49 0.39
N TYR A 134 2.84 -0.48 0.72
CA TYR A 134 3.56 0.33 -0.27
C TYR A 134 4.79 1.02 0.33
N ILE A 135 5.70 1.43 -0.55
CA ILE A 135 6.91 2.18 -0.22
C ILE A 135 6.87 3.51 -0.96
N VAL A 136 7.20 4.61 -0.27
CA VAL A 136 7.23 5.96 -0.85
C VAL A 136 8.63 6.54 -0.71
N ASN A 137 9.17 7.09 -1.79
CA ASN A 137 10.40 7.88 -1.76
C ASN A 137 10.14 9.29 -1.21
N SER A 138 11.08 9.86 -0.49
CA SER A 138 10.95 11.14 0.22
C SER A 138 10.57 12.32 -0.68
N HIS A 139 11.07 12.35 -1.93
CA HIS A 139 10.73 13.44 -2.86
C HIS A 139 9.24 13.48 -3.23
N TYR A 140 8.51 12.39 -2.95
CA TYR A 140 7.08 12.26 -3.28
C TYR A 140 6.16 12.51 -2.08
N TYR A 141 6.68 12.64 -0.86
CA TYR A 141 5.88 12.81 0.35
C TYR A 141 4.89 13.96 0.25
N ASP A 142 5.31 15.14 -0.17
CA ASP A 142 4.45 16.33 -0.20
C ASP A 142 3.26 16.14 -1.14
N LYS A 143 3.50 15.59 -2.31
CA LYS A 143 2.46 15.33 -3.30
C LYS A 143 1.43 14.32 -2.80
N LEU A 144 1.90 13.22 -2.19
CA LEU A 144 1.01 12.19 -1.66
C LEU A 144 0.25 12.67 -0.42
N ILE A 145 0.91 13.41 0.48
CA ILE A 145 0.29 14.04 1.66
C ILE A 145 -0.86 14.95 1.24
N GLU A 146 -0.63 15.81 0.24
CA GLU A 146 -1.66 16.75 -0.24
C GLU A 146 -2.84 16.02 -0.89
N ASN A 147 -2.57 14.99 -1.67
CA ASN A 147 -3.60 14.14 -2.26
C ASN A 147 -4.48 13.50 -1.17
N ILE A 148 -3.86 12.88 -0.15
CA ILE A 148 -4.61 12.22 0.93
C ILE A 148 -5.41 13.24 1.75
N LYS A 149 -4.83 14.41 2.08
CA LYS A 149 -5.55 15.49 2.78
C LYS A 149 -6.79 15.93 2.01
N THR A 150 -6.65 16.13 0.71
CA THR A 150 -7.77 16.52 -0.17
C THR A 150 -8.86 15.45 -0.17
N GLY A 151 -8.50 14.17 -0.28
CA GLY A 151 -9.44 13.06 -0.19
C GLY A 151 -10.19 13.03 1.16
N ILE A 152 -9.48 13.21 2.27
CA ILE A 152 -10.06 13.30 3.62
C ILE A 152 -11.05 14.46 3.70
N GLN A 153 -10.69 15.67 3.26
CA GLN A 153 -11.57 16.84 3.29
C GLN A 153 -12.87 16.58 2.52
N LYS A 154 -12.78 15.97 1.34
CA LYS A 154 -13.96 15.62 0.53
C LYS A 154 -14.83 14.56 1.22
N LEU A 155 -14.23 13.55 1.86
CA LEU A 155 -14.96 12.55 2.64
C LEU A 155 -15.61 13.13 3.91
N MET A 156 -15.03 14.16 4.50
CA MET A 156 -15.61 14.85 5.65
C MET A 156 -16.85 15.66 5.25
N ILE A 157 -16.86 16.22 4.03
CA ILE A 157 -18.02 16.95 3.49
C ILE A 157 -19.15 15.97 3.13
N ASP A 158 -18.83 14.89 2.41
CA ASP A 158 -19.80 13.84 2.02
C ASP A 158 -19.20 12.44 2.20
N PRO A 159 -19.46 11.78 3.34
CA PRO A 159 -18.95 10.43 3.61
C PRO A 159 -19.46 9.36 2.65
N ASN A 160 -20.55 9.58 1.94
CA ASN A 160 -21.11 8.62 0.98
C ASN A 160 -20.28 8.55 -0.32
N GLN A 161 -19.45 9.55 -0.58
CA GLN A 161 -18.59 9.61 -1.76
C GLN A 161 -17.28 8.80 -1.62
N HIS A 162 -17.23 7.82 -0.69
CA HIS A 162 -16.05 6.99 -0.45
C HIS A 162 -15.56 6.25 -1.70
N LYS A 163 -16.46 5.90 -2.63
CA LYS A 163 -16.11 5.27 -3.91
C LYS A 163 -15.21 6.15 -4.83
N TYR A 164 -15.09 7.45 -4.52
CA TYR A 164 -14.24 8.40 -5.24
C TYR A 164 -13.10 8.94 -4.37
N TYR A 165 -13.34 9.14 -3.06
CA TYR A 165 -12.44 9.90 -2.20
C TYR A 165 -11.77 9.08 -1.09
N ALA A 166 -12.07 7.78 -0.93
CA ALA A 166 -11.25 6.89 -0.11
C ALA A 166 -9.80 6.93 -0.64
N ILE A 167 -8.82 6.77 0.24
CA ILE A 167 -7.40 6.94 -0.09
C ILE A 167 -7.00 6.15 -1.34
N ASP A 168 -7.38 4.88 -1.42
CA ASP A 168 -7.05 3.96 -2.52
C ASP A 168 -7.82 4.23 -3.82
N LYS A 169 -8.81 5.10 -3.78
CA LYS A 169 -9.57 5.59 -4.95
C LYS A 169 -9.03 6.94 -5.41
N TYR A 170 -8.79 7.84 -4.45
CA TYR A 170 -8.40 9.20 -4.77
C TYR A 170 -6.96 9.29 -5.29
N TRP A 171 -6.06 8.39 -4.90
CA TRP A 171 -4.70 8.35 -5.41
C TRP A 171 -4.56 7.82 -6.85
N ILE A 172 -5.62 7.20 -7.44
CA ILE A 172 -5.59 6.70 -8.83
C ILE A 172 -5.21 7.80 -9.82
N GLN A 173 -5.63 9.04 -9.58
CA GLN A 173 -5.24 10.16 -10.43
C GLN A 173 -3.72 10.38 -10.47
N LEU A 174 -3.03 10.12 -9.36
CA LEU A 174 -1.56 10.21 -9.29
C LEU A 174 -0.89 9.07 -10.06
N GLN A 175 -1.44 7.87 -10.01
CA GLN A 175 -0.88 6.70 -10.72
C GLN A 175 -0.83 6.91 -12.23
N LYS A 176 -1.79 7.68 -12.80
CA LYS A 176 -1.84 7.99 -14.23
C LYS A 176 -0.77 8.99 -14.67
N LEU A 177 -0.30 9.82 -13.76
CA LEU A 177 0.62 10.94 -14.05
C LEU A 177 2.06 10.64 -13.65
N ASP A 178 2.23 9.79 -12.63
CA ASP A 178 3.49 9.63 -11.93
C ASP A 178 4.04 8.19 -12.06
N LYS A 179 5.12 7.89 -11.33
CA LYS A 179 5.87 6.64 -11.44
C LYS A 179 5.50 5.70 -10.32
N TRP A 180 4.33 5.07 -10.46
CA TRP A 180 3.81 4.08 -9.53
C TRP A 180 3.97 2.68 -10.11
N PHE A 181 4.53 1.77 -9.32
CA PHE A 181 4.79 0.39 -9.73
C PHE A 181 4.17 -0.59 -8.76
N LEU A 182 3.89 -1.79 -9.22
CA LEU A 182 3.45 -2.93 -8.41
C LEU A 182 4.40 -4.10 -8.65
N ILE A 183 4.85 -4.74 -7.58
CA ILE A 183 5.68 -5.96 -7.65
C ILE A 183 4.85 -7.11 -8.21
N ILE A 184 5.45 -7.87 -9.15
CA ILE A 184 4.86 -9.06 -9.76
C ILE A 184 5.82 -10.25 -9.74
N PRO A 185 5.31 -11.51 -9.82
CA PRO A 185 3.89 -11.86 -9.74
C PRO A 185 3.31 -11.47 -8.38
N PRO A 186 1.98 -11.20 -8.28
CA PRO A 186 1.36 -10.83 -7.01
C PRO A 186 1.45 -11.98 -6.00
N THR A 187 2.30 -11.81 -5.01
CA THR A 187 2.55 -12.79 -3.93
C THR A 187 2.22 -12.22 -2.55
N VAL A 188 1.66 -11.01 -2.54
CA VAL A 188 1.26 -10.31 -1.31
C VAL A 188 -0.18 -9.90 -1.44
N VAL A 189 -0.97 -10.22 -0.42
CA VAL A 189 -2.42 -10.00 -0.41
C VAL A 189 -2.87 -9.42 0.92
N GLN A 190 -4.12 -9.02 0.95
CA GLN A 190 -4.87 -8.77 2.17
C GLN A 190 -5.42 -10.10 2.69
N ARG A 191 -5.14 -10.43 3.95
CA ARG A 191 -5.65 -11.63 4.63
C ARG A 191 -7.17 -11.59 4.70
N GLU A 192 -7.80 -12.74 4.53
CA GLU A 192 -9.22 -12.88 4.82
C GLU A 192 -9.47 -12.70 6.33
N ASP A 193 -10.24 -11.67 6.69
CA ASP A 193 -10.58 -11.38 8.08
C ASP A 193 -11.80 -10.44 8.17
N TYR A 194 -12.28 -10.22 9.40
CA TYR A 194 -13.32 -9.23 9.66
C TYR A 194 -12.79 -7.81 9.47
N SER A 195 -13.39 -7.08 8.54
CA SER A 195 -13.05 -5.67 8.29
C SER A 195 -13.85 -4.74 9.20
N ASP A 196 -13.15 -3.98 10.05
CA ASP A 196 -13.76 -2.93 10.89
C ASP A 196 -14.37 -1.80 10.04
N ILE A 197 -13.91 -1.63 8.81
CA ILE A 197 -14.42 -0.63 7.86
C ILE A 197 -15.67 -1.13 7.14
N GLU A 198 -15.61 -2.35 6.59
CA GLU A 198 -16.71 -2.94 5.81
C GLU A 198 -17.80 -3.60 6.69
N LYS A 199 -17.52 -3.80 8.01
CA LYS A 199 -18.39 -4.46 8.99
C LYS A 199 -18.79 -5.89 8.58
N ARG A 200 -17.90 -6.59 7.90
CA ARG A 200 -18.08 -7.97 7.45
C ARG A 200 -16.73 -8.64 7.22
N THR A 201 -16.71 -9.97 7.17
CA THR A 201 -15.53 -10.71 6.67
C THR A 201 -15.32 -10.39 5.20
N THR A 202 -14.09 -10.05 4.84
CA THR A 202 -13.67 -9.72 3.46
C THR A 202 -12.57 -10.64 3.01
N ASN A 203 -12.63 -11.04 1.74
CA ASN A 203 -11.56 -11.77 1.07
C ASN A 203 -11.35 -11.16 -0.32
N TYR A 204 -10.23 -10.47 -0.48
CA TYR A 204 -9.84 -9.82 -1.73
C TYR A 204 -8.71 -10.56 -2.46
N LYS A 205 -8.27 -11.74 -1.96
CA LYS A 205 -7.13 -12.48 -2.46
C LYS A 205 -7.16 -12.70 -3.97
N ASN A 206 -8.26 -13.24 -4.49
CA ASN A 206 -8.40 -13.52 -5.92
C ASN A 206 -8.33 -12.22 -6.77
N LEU A 207 -8.90 -11.12 -6.26
CA LEU A 207 -8.84 -9.82 -6.93
C LEU A 207 -7.43 -9.23 -6.95
N MET A 208 -6.62 -9.52 -5.93
CA MET A 208 -5.26 -8.99 -5.83
C MET A 208 -4.26 -9.83 -6.64
N ILE A 209 -4.49 -11.14 -6.78
CA ILE A 209 -3.64 -12.05 -7.55
C ILE A 209 -3.88 -11.90 -9.06
N ASP A 210 -5.14 -11.72 -9.47
CA ASP A 210 -5.50 -11.58 -10.87
C ASP A 210 -5.19 -10.17 -11.38
N LEU A 211 -4.08 -10.02 -12.12
CA LEU A 211 -3.67 -8.75 -12.71
C LEU A 211 -4.56 -8.32 -13.89
N ASN A 212 -5.07 -9.27 -14.66
CA ASN A 212 -5.70 -9.00 -15.95
C ASN A 212 -7.21 -8.79 -15.86
N LYS A 213 -7.86 -9.42 -14.87
CA LYS A 213 -9.32 -9.29 -14.64
C LYS A 213 -10.15 -9.39 -15.91
N GLU A 214 -9.83 -10.40 -16.73
CA GLU A 214 -10.50 -10.60 -18.03
C GLU A 214 -12.03 -10.59 -17.94
N TYR A 215 -12.58 -11.02 -16.79
CA TYR A 215 -14.02 -11.02 -16.54
C TYR A 215 -14.66 -9.62 -16.59
N LEU A 216 -13.88 -8.53 -16.36
CA LEU A 216 -14.38 -7.16 -16.47
C LEU A 216 -14.59 -6.72 -17.93
N PHE A 217 -13.99 -7.43 -18.90
CA PHE A 217 -13.98 -7.08 -20.32
C PHE A 217 -14.74 -8.08 -21.18
N LYS A 218 -15.18 -9.20 -20.60
CA LYS A 218 -16.10 -10.14 -21.27
C LYS A 218 -17.49 -9.52 -21.31
N LYS A 219 -17.96 -9.16 -22.52
CA LYS A 219 -19.33 -8.73 -22.79
C LYS A 219 -20.23 -9.95 -22.88
#